data_9281898e2b08124d6f32edf653da835c
#
_entry.id   9281898e2b08124d6f32edf653da835c
#
_cell.length_a   1.000
_cell.length_b   1.000
_cell.length_c   1.000
_cell.angle_alpha   90.00
_cell.angle_beta   90.00
_cell.angle_gamma   90.00
#
_symmetry.space_group_name_H-M   'P 1'
#
loop_
_entity.id
_entity.type
_entity.pdbx_description
1 polymer ?
#
loop_
_entity_poly.entity_id
_entity_poly.type
_entity_poly.pdbx_seq_one_letter_code
_entity_poly.pdbx_strand_id
1 'polypeptide(L)'
;MTTRRELLKQMAWVTAGSFLIKDAFAFNDIKNKKVGVQLYTIRDFISKDPKGSLKQIADLGFGEVENFGYNGKFFGMDANAYKGLLGDLGMTAPSGHYMYSSILKGWEKAAEDAKAIGQDYMVLAYLLPPERKSIDDYKKIAENLNKAGEVCKKAGIQLCYHNHEFEFEAMSGQLPFDILTNETDAGLVKIELDLYWATVAGQDPVTLFKKHKGRIALWHVKDMDKTPKKNFTEVGNGVIDFASIFKNAKTSGMKHFFVEQDVCPGSPFDSIKQSIGYIKSNLIKQL
;
A
#
# COMPACT_ATOMS: atom_id res chain seq x y z
N MET A 1 17.16 2.03 -54.73
CA MET A 1 18.13 2.41 -53.66
C MET A 1 17.54 3.56 -52.88
N THR A 2 17.09 3.32 -51.67
CA THR A 2 16.53 4.37 -50.80
C THR A 2 17.67 5.29 -50.36
N THR A 3 17.50 6.59 -50.53
CA THR A 3 18.54 7.56 -50.22
C THR A 3 18.67 7.73 -48.67
N ARG A 4 19.89 8.06 -48.19
CA ARG A 4 20.18 8.30 -46.76
C ARG A 4 19.20 9.33 -46.15
N ARG A 5 18.64 10.23 -46.95
CA ARG A 5 17.71 11.26 -46.54
C ARG A 5 16.27 10.71 -46.30
N GLU A 6 15.87 9.67 -47.05
CA GLU A 6 14.58 8.98 -46.87
C GLU A 6 14.62 8.05 -45.63
N LEU A 7 15.78 7.41 -45.38
CA LEU A 7 15.98 6.60 -44.17
C LEU A 7 15.90 7.44 -42.90
N LEU A 8 16.50 8.64 -42.90
CA LEU A 8 16.44 9.58 -41.78
C LEU A 8 15.03 10.13 -41.52
N LYS A 9 14.23 10.35 -42.59
CA LYS A 9 12.82 10.72 -42.45
C LYS A 9 11.99 9.60 -41.84
N GLN A 10 12.21 8.36 -42.28
CA GLN A 10 11.50 7.20 -41.71
C GLN A 10 11.87 6.98 -40.24
N MET A 11 13.12 7.17 -39.86
CA MET A 11 13.56 7.10 -38.44
C MET A 11 12.94 8.21 -37.57
N ALA A 12 12.77 9.42 -38.09
CA ALA A 12 12.13 10.53 -37.37
C ALA A 12 10.64 10.28 -37.11
N TRP A 13 9.93 9.60 -38.01
CA TRP A 13 8.52 9.20 -37.78
C TRP A 13 8.35 8.07 -36.78
N VAL A 14 9.29 7.12 -36.73
CA VAL A 14 9.25 6.03 -35.75
C VAL A 14 9.52 6.54 -34.33
N THR A 15 10.44 7.51 -34.16
CA THR A 15 10.70 8.11 -32.85
C THR A 15 9.57 9.02 -32.37
N ALA A 16 8.93 9.79 -33.24
CA ALA A 16 7.78 10.62 -32.90
C ALA A 16 6.55 9.76 -32.52
N GLY A 17 6.29 8.67 -33.27
CA GLY A 17 5.22 7.73 -32.97
C GLY A 17 5.39 7.00 -31.63
N SER A 18 6.62 6.64 -31.25
CA SER A 18 6.90 5.97 -29.99
C SER A 18 6.76 6.88 -28.76
N PHE A 19 6.97 8.19 -28.90
CA PHE A 19 6.69 9.17 -27.82
C PHE A 19 5.19 9.36 -27.60
N LEU A 20 4.41 9.53 -28.69
CA LEU A 20 2.96 9.71 -28.60
C LEU A 20 2.24 8.45 -28.08
N ILE A 21 2.75 7.26 -28.39
CA ILE A 21 2.19 5.99 -27.90
C ILE A 21 2.48 5.82 -26.39
N LYS A 22 3.70 6.15 -25.92
CA LYS A 22 4.04 6.09 -24.50
C LYS A 22 3.20 7.05 -23.66
N ASP A 23 2.96 8.26 -24.14
CA ASP A 23 2.13 9.24 -23.44
C ASP A 23 0.64 8.84 -23.45
N ALA A 24 0.14 8.23 -24.52
CA ALA A 24 -1.22 7.73 -24.59
C ALA A 24 -1.45 6.51 -23.65
N PHE A 25 -0.49 5.61 -23.53
CA PHE A 25 -0.55 4.50 -22.56
C PHE A 25 -0.43 5.01 -21.13
N ALA A 26 0.47 5.95 -20.84
CA ALA A 26 0.59 6.59 -19.53
C ALA A 26 -0.70 7.34 -19.14
N PHE A 27 -1.36 8.01 -20.08
CA PHE A 27 -2.61 8.74 -19.83
C PHE A 27 -3.82 7.81 -19.60
N ASN A 28 -3.85 6.64 -20.23
CA ASN A 28 -4.86 5.59 -19.97
C ASN A 28 -4.63 4.90 -18.64
N ASP A 29 -3.39 4.69 -18.21
CA ASP A 29 -3.04 4.10 -16.92
C ASP A 29 -3.51 4.97 -15.73
N ILE A 30 -3.41 6.29 -15.88
CA ILE A 30 -3.84 7.25 -14.85
C ILE A 30 -5.37 7.26 -14.70
N LYS A 31 -6.12 7.22 -15.82
CA LYS A 31 -7.60 7.21 -15.78
C LYS A 31 -8.20 5.92 -15.21
N ASN A 32 -7.46 4.82 -15.25
CA ASN A 32 -7.90 3.49 -14.79
C ASN A 32 -7.32 3.10 -13.44
N LYS A 33 -6.64 4.02 -12.72
CA LYS A 33 -6.07 3.67 -11.42
C LYS A 33 -7.17 3.35 -10.43
N LYS A 34 -7.18 2.11 -9.98
CA LYS A 34 -8.11 1.62 -8.98
C LYS A 34 -7.79 2.25 -7.63
N VAL A 35 -8.82 2.60 -6.88
CA VAL A 35 -8.68 3.00 -5.48
C VAL A 35 -8.82 1.75 -4.63
N GLY A 36 -7.86 1.53 -3.74
CA GLY A 36 -7.87 0.44 -2.80
C GLY A 36 -8.46 0.83 -1.44
N VAL A 37 -8.88 -0.15 -0.66
CA VAL A 37 -9.27 0.00 0.75
C VAL A 37 -8.63 -1.09 1.60
N GLN A 38 -8.10 -0.71 2.77
CA GLN A 38 -7.68 -1.67 3.79
C GLN A 38 -8.93 -2.15 4.55
N LEU A 39 -9.15 -3.48 4.50
CA LEU A 39 -10.37 -4.10 5.04
C LEU A 39 -10.44 -4.06 6.57
N TYR A 40 -9.35 -3.71 7.26
CA TYR A 40 -9.35 -3.50 8.70
C TYR A 40 -10.32 -2.39 9.13
N THR A 41 -10.57 -1.40 8.28
CA THR A 41 -11.58 -0.36 8.50
C THR A 41 -12.96 -0.93 8.79
N ILE A 42 -13.31 -2.04 8.12
CA ILE A 42 -14.62 -2.70 8.26
C ILE A 42 -14.53 -4.03 9.03
N ARG A 43 -13.50 -4.21 9.88
CA ARG A 43 -13.18 -5.48 10.58
C ARG A 43 -14.35 -6.10 11.31
N ASP A 44 -15.20 -5.28 11.94
CA ASP A 44 -16.34 -5.74 12.72
C ASP A 44 -17.52 -6.27 11.85
N PHE A 45 -17.53 -5.87 10.58
CA PHE A 45 -18.51 -6.30 9.58
C PHE A 45 -18.01 -7.50 8.79
N ILE A 46 -16.80 -7.41 8.24
CA ILE A 46 -16.24 -8.46 7.40
C ILE A 46 -16.00 -9.76 8.17
N SER A 47 -15.75 -9.70 9.47
CA SER A 47 -15.64 -10.90 10.32
C SER A 47 -16.94 -11.67 10.46
N LYS A 48 -18.09 -11.00 10.28
CA LYS A 48 -19.44 -11.59 10.41
C LYS A 48 -20.03 -12.00 9.06
N ASP A 49 -19.88 -11.13 8.06
CA ASP A 49 -20.38 -11.34 6.70
C ASP A 49 -19.33 -10.89 5.67
N PRO A 50 -18.35 -11.74 5.33
CA PRO A 50 -17.35 -11.40 4.34
C PRO A 50 -17.93 -11.08 2.97
N LYS A 51 -18.91 -11.84 2.51
CA LYS A 51 -19.48 -11.66 1.17
C LYS A 51 -20.27 -10.37 1.04
N GLY A 52 -21.16 -10.10 1.99
CA GLY A 52 -21.96 -8.87 2.01
C GLY A 52 -21.07 -7.63 2.21
N SER A 53 -20.05 -7.72 3.06
CA SER A 53 -19.09 -6.62 3.27
C SER A 53 -18.29 -6.31 2.01
N LEU A 54 -17.73 -7.31 1.32
CA LEU A 54 -17.00 -7.12 0.07
C LEU A 54 -17.89 -6.59 -1.05
N LYS A 55 -19.15 -7.05 -1.10
CA LYS A 55 -20.12 -6.49 -2.05
C LYS A 55 -20.35 -4.99 -1.81
N GLN A 56 -20.52 -4.57 -0.56
CA GLN A 56 -20.67 -3.15 -0.23
C GLN A 56 -19.43 -2.34 -0.64
N ILE A 57 -18.21 -2.86 -0.42
CA ILE A 57 -16.97 -2.24 -0.87
C ILE A 57 -16.96 -2.05 -2.39
N ALA A 58 -17.35 -3.09 -3.15
CA ALA A 58 -17.43 -3.01 -4.61
C ALA A 58 -18.49 -1.99 -5.07
N ASP A 59 -19.65 -1.98 -4.43
CA ASP A 59 -20.76 -1.04 -4.73
C ASP A 59 -20.34 0.43 -4.45
N LEU A 60 -19.45 0.68 -3.50
CA LEU A 60 -18.85 2.01 -3.26
C LEU A 60 -17.83 2.41 -4.34
N GLY A 61 -17.44 1.47 -5.18
CA GLY A 61 -16.56 1.70 -6.31
C GLY A 61 -15.07 1.56 -6.02
N PHE A 62 -14.70 0.84 -4.96
CA PHE A 62 -13.33 0.37 -4.75
C PHE A 62 -13.02 -0.76 -5.73
N GLY A 63 -11.84 -0.74 -6.32
CA GLY A 63 -11.40 -1.76 -7.28
C GLY A 63 -10.33 -2.67 -6.71
N GLU A 64 -9.75 -2.31 -5.57
CA GLU A 64 -8.72 -3.08 -4.87
C GLU A 64 -9.04 -3.15 -3.39
N VAL A 65 -8.64 -4.28 -2.77
CA VAL A 65 -8.69 -4.44 -1.33
C VAL A 65 -7.31 -4.85 -0.81
N GLU A 66 -6.99 -4.41 0.38
CA GLU A 66 -5.88 -4.94 1.15
C GLU A 66 -6.43 -5.79 2.29
N ASN A 67 -5.97 -7.03 2.35
CA ASN A 67 -6.44 -8.01 3.32
C ASN A 67 -5.75 -7.81 4.68
N PHE A 68 -6.34 -8.37 5.73
CA PHE A 68 -5.73 -8.50 7.06
C PHE A 68 -6.15 -9.83 7.71
N GLY A 69 -5.47 -10.19 8.81
CA GLY A 69 -5.89 -11.28 9.69
C GLY A 69 -5.76 -12.68 9.08
N TYR A 70 -4.84 -12.87 8.13
CA TYR A 70 -4.56 -14.19 7.57
C TYR A 70 -4.13 -15.19 8.65
N ASN A 71 -4.81 -16.34 8.67
CA ASN A 71 -4.59 -17.45 9.61
C ASN A 71 -4.59 -18.82 8.91
N GLY A 72 -4.17 -18.85 7.64
CA GLY A 72 -4.29 -20.01 6.74
C GLY A 72 -5.54 -19.92 5.86
N LYS A 73 -6.38 -18.90 6.07
CA LYS A 73 -7.57 -18.59 5.27
C LYS A 73 -7.75 -17.09 5.12
N PHE A 74 -8.52 -16.67 4.12
CA PHE A 74 -8.94 -15.28 3.90
C PHE A 74 -10.40 -15.13 4.32
N PHE A 75 -10.63 -14.56 5.48
CA PHE A 75 -11.98 -14.40 6.07
C PHE A 75 -12.80 -15.70 6.07
N GLY A 76 -12.14 -16.81 6.48
CA GLY A 76 -12.74 -18.14 6.55
C GLY A 76 -12.77 -18.92 5.22
N MET A 77 -12.43 -18.30 4.11
CA MET A 77 -12.37 -18.92 2.77
C MET A 77 -10.98 -19.41 2.43
N ASP A 78 -10.86 -20.48 1.65
CA ASP A 78 -9.59 -20.82 1.00
C ASP A 78 -9.23 -19.81 -0.11
N ALA A 79 -7.98 -19.86 -0.58
CA ALA A 79 -7.46 -18.91 -1.55
C ALA A 79 -8.28 -18.86 -2.85
N ASN A 80 -8.71 -20.01 -3.37
CA ASN A 80 -9.46 -20.07 -4.63
C ASN A 80 -10.88 -19.50 -4.48
N ALA A 81 -11.56 -19.83 -3.39
CA ALA A 81 -12.89 -19.30 -3.11
C ALA A 81 -12.87 -17.78 -2.90
N TYR A 82 -11.88 -17.28 -2.18
CA TYR A 82 -11.72 -15.84 -1.96
C TYR A 82 -11.39 -15.09 -3.26
N LYS A 83 -10.44 -15.62 -4.05
CA LYS A 83 -10.10 -15.05 -5.37
C LYS A 83 -11.31 -15.03 -6.31
N GLY A 84 -12.09 -16.10 -6.35
CA GLY A 84 -13.31 -16.18 -7.16
C GLY A 84 -14.32 -15.10 -6.75
N LEU A 85 -14.58 -14.97 -5.45
CA LEU A 85 -15.48 -13.94 -4.92
C LEU A 85 -15.04 -12.51 -5.29
N LEU A 86 -13.74 -12.20 -5.16
CA LEU A 86 -13.23 -10.89 -5.58
C LEU A 86 -13.40 -10.67 -7.08
N GLY A 87 -13.12 -11.71 -7.90
CA GLY A 87 -13.30 -11.66 -9.34
C GLY A 87 -14.75 -11.40 -9.76
N ASP A 88 -15.71 -12.08 -9.13
CA ASP A 88 -17.14 -11.88 -9.36
C ASP A 88 -17.60 -10.45 -9.02
N LEU A 89 -16.92 -9.79 -8.08
CA LEU A 89 -17.16 -8.40 -7.69
C LEU A 89 -16.33 -7.39 -8.48
N GLY A 90 -15.51 -7.83 -9.45
CA GLY A 90 -14.64 -6.96 -10.25
C GLY A 90 -13.46 -6.36 -9.48
N MET A 91 -13.15 -6.91 -8.31
CA MET A 91 -12.06 -6.45 -7.43
C MET A 91 -10.82 -7.35 -7.50
N THR A 92 -9.70 -6.83 -7.02
CA THR A 92 -8.45 -7.56 -6.82
C THR A 92 -7.90 -7.29 -5.42
N ALA A 93 -7.06 -8.20 -4.92
CA ALA A 93 -6.34 -8.00 -3.65
C ALA A 93 -4.83 -7.99 -3.93
N PRO A 94 -4.25 -6.86 -4.38
CA PRO A 94 -2.82 -6.80 -4.70
C PRO A 94 -1.93 -6.86 -3.46
N SER A 95 -2.46 -6.60 -2.27
CA SER A 95 -1.71 -6.54 -1.01
C SER A 95 -2.46 -7.17 0.15
N GLY A 96 -1.73 -7.50 1.21
CA GLY A 96 -2.30 -7.98 2.46
C GLY A 96 -1.36 -7.80 3.65
N HIS A 97 -1.96 -7.52 4.81
CA HIS A 97 -1.31 -7.35 6.10
C HIS A 97 -1.13 -8.68 6.82
N TYR A 98 0.08 -8.92 7.27
CA TYR A 98 0.51 -10.12 8.00
C TYR A 98 1.19 -9.72 9.31
N MET A 99 1.02 -10.52 10.35
CA MET A 99 1.67 -10.30 11.65
C MET A 99 3.10 -10.84 11.65
N TYR A 100 3.96 -10.28 12.49
CA TYR A 100 5.35 -10.72 12.63
C TYR A 100 5.49 -12.20 13.00
N SER A 101 4.54 -12.73 13.77
CA SER A 101 4.48 -14.16 14.09
C SER A 101 4.39 -15.07 12.87
N SER A 102 3.76 -14.60 11.79
CA SER A 102 3.69 -15.33 10.50
C SER A 102 5.04 -15.38 9.80
N ILE A 103 5.85 -14.32 9.91
CA ILE A 103 7.23 -14.30 9.40
C ILE A 103 8.10 -15.30 10.16
N LEU A 104 7.90 -15.43 11.46
CA LEU A 104 8.66 -16.36 12.29
C LEU A 104 8.26 -17.82 12.07
N LYS A 105 7.01 -18.08 11.64
CA LYS A 105 6.50 -19.43 11.44
C LYS A 105 5.39 -19.45 10.37
N GLY A 106 5.61 -20.21 9.30
CA GLY A 106 4.61 -20.46 8.26
C GLY A 106 4.61 -19.45 7.11
N TRP A 107 5.69 -18.67 6.96
CA TRP A 107 5.77 -17.61 5.96
C TRP A 107 5.73 -18.14 4.52
N GLU A 108 6.35 -19.28 4.24
CA GLU A 108 6.32 -19.93 2.94
C GLU A 108 4.89 -20.28 2.51
N LYS A 109 4.11 -20.87 3.42
CA LYS A 109 2.70 -21.20 3.16
C LYS A 109 1.85 -19.94 2.97
N ALA A 110 2.10 -18.91 3.78
CA ALA A 110 1.43 -17.63 3.61
C ALA A 110 1.73 -17.01 2.23
N ALA A 111 2.98 -17.09 1.76
CA ALA A 111 3.39 -16.59 0.45
C ALA A 111 2.76 -17.39 -0.71
N GLU A 112 2.64 -18.72 -0.58
CA GLU A 112 1.91 -19.56 -1.54
C GLU A 112 0.44 -19.15 -1.67
N ASP A 113 -0.26 -18.98 -0.53
CA ASP A 113 -1.67 -18.60 -0.51
C ASP A 113 -1.87 -17.15 -0.99
N ALA A 114 -0.97 -16.25 -0.64
CA ALA A 114 -0.94 -14.88 -1.15
C ALA A 114 -0.81 -14.87 -2.69
N LYS A 115 0.12 -15.67 -3.23
CA LYS A 115 0.28 -15.81 -4.69
C LYS A 115 -0.96 -16.40 -5.34
N ALA A 116 -1.60 -17.39 -4.72
CA ALA A 116 -2.80 -18.03 -5.25
C ALA A 116 -3.96 -17.04 -5.42
N ILE A 117 -4.15 -16.09 -4.49
CA ILE A 117 -5.17 -15.03 -4.64
C ILE A 117 -4.74 -13.90 -5.56
N GLY A 118 -3.47 -13.84 -5.97
CA GLY A 118 -2.94 -12.83 -6.88
C GLY A 118 -2.35 -11.61 -6.19
N GLN A 119 -1.86 -11.74 -4.94
CA GLN A 119 -1.11 -10.66 -4.30
C GLN A 119 0.23 -10.45 -5.00
N ASP A 120 0.58 -9.18 -5.17
CA ASP A 120 1.90 -8.71 -5.57
C ASP A 120 2.73 -8.26 -4.36
N TYR A 121 2.06 -7.97 -3.23
CA TYR A 121 2.67 -7.47 -2.00
C TYR A 121 2.18 -8.23 -0.77
N MET A 122 3.12 -8.54 0.13
CA MET A 122 2.85 -8.98 1.50
C MET A 122 3.45 -7.95 2.45
N VAL A 123 2.69 -7.50 3.43
CA VAL A 123 3.10 -6.39 4.31
C VAL A 123 3.19 -6.88 5.75
N LEU A 124 4.33 -6.67 6.42
CA LEU A 124 4.38 -6.74 7.88
C LEU A 124 3.64 -5.54 8.44
N ALA A 125 2.45 -5.81 9.03
CA ALA A 125 1.47 -4.80 9.37
C ALA A 125 1.77 -4.04 10.66
N TYR A 126 2.29 -4.73 11.67
CA TYR A 126 2.44 -4.18 13.01
C TYR A 126 3.45 -4.97 13.84
N LEU A 127 4.15 -4.30 14.70
CA LEU A 127 4.99 -4.90 15.72
C LEU A 127 4.35 -4.74 17.11
N LEU A 128 4.07 -5.85 17.77
CA LEU A 128 3.53 -5.82 19.12
C LEU A 128 4.56 -5.21 20.10
N PRO A 129 4.13 -4.53 21.17
CA PRO A 129 5.06 -3.93 22.14
C PRO A 129 6.15 -4.89 22.67
N PRO A 130 5.88 -6.20 22.89
CA PRO A 130 6.92 -7.14 23.29
C PRO A 130 7.99 -7.41 22.23
N GLU A 131 7.70 -7.13 20.95
CA GLU A 131 8.58 -7.40 19.79
C GLU A 131 9.53 -6.24 19.48
N ARG A 132 9.30 -5.04 20.07
CA ARG A 132 9.97 -3.76 19.72
C ARG A 132 10.46 -2.96 20.93
N LYS A 133 11.09 -3.63 21.92
CA LYS A 133 11.52 -3.01 23.19
C LYS A 133 12.84 -2.24 23.08
N SER A 134 13.67 -2.56 22.09
CA SER A 134 15.02 -2.04 21.94
C SER A 134 15.42 -1.88 20.48
N ILE A 135 16.47 -1.12 20.22
CA ILE A 135 17.09 -1.02 18.89
C ILE A 135 17.57 -2.39 18.39
N ASP A 136 18.05 -3.25 19.28
CA ASP A 136 18.51 -4.58 18.88
C ASP A 136 17.34 -5.49 18.45
N ASP A 137 16.12 -5.30 19.00
CA ASP A 137 14.93 -5.96 18.49
C ASP A 137 14.64 -5.51 17.05
N TYR A 138 14.71 -4.21 16.74
CA TYR A 138 14.53 -3.69 15.39
C TYR A 138 15.58 -4.20 14.39
N LYS A 139 16.84 -4.33 14.80
CA LYS A 139 17.88 -4.97 13.98
C LYS A 139 17.54 -6.44 13.71
N LYS A 140 17.07 -7.16 14.73
CA LYS A 140 16.65 -8.55 14.55
C LYS A 140 15.44 -8.67 13.63
N ILE A 141 14.49 -7.75 13.72
CA ILE A 141 13.35 -7.66 12.80
C ILE A 141 13.84 -7.40 11.38
N ALA A 142 14.78 -6.47 11.16
CA ALA A 142 15.36 -6.19 9.85
C ALA A 142 16.04 -7.43 9.24
N GLU A 143 16.79 -8.19 10.05
CA GLU A 143 17.37 -9.46 9.63
C GLU A 143 16.29 -10.48 9.18
N ASN A 144 15.21 -10.60 9.97
CA ASN A 144 14.11 -11.52 9.64
C ASN A 144 13.31 -11.05 8.43
N LEU A 145 13.14 -9.73 8.24
CA LEU A 145 12.52 -9.16 7.04
C LEU A 145 13.34 -9.45 5.78
N ASN A 146 14.68 -9.37 5.83
CA ASN A 146 15.51 -9.78 4.69
C ASN A 146 15.30 -11.25 4.33
N LYS A 147 15.27 -12.14 5.32
CA LYS A 147 14.99 -13.58 5.09
C LYS A 147 13.59 -13.81 4.52
N ALA A 148 12.58 -13.14 5.08
CA ALA A 148 11.19 -13.22 4.59
C ALA A 148 11.05 -12.63 3.19
N GLY A 149 11.79 -11.57 2.88
CA GLY A 149 11.86 -10.97 1.55
C GLY A 149 12.40 -11.92 0.48
N GLU A 150 13.40 -12.74 0.83
CA GLU A 150 13.90 -13.78 -0.08
C GLU A 150 12.82 -14.85 -0.38
N VAL A 151 12.00 -15.22 0.60
CA VAL A 151 10.86 -16.13 0.39
C VAL A 151 9.83 -15.49 -0.53
N CYS A 152 9.44 -14.25 -0.25
CA CYS A 152 8.50 -13.50 -1.09
C CYS A 152 9.01 -13.38 -2.54
N LYS A 153 10.29 -13.03 -2.72
CA LYS A 153 10.92 -12.91 -4.04
C LYS A 153 10.85 -14.19 -4.85
N LYS A 154 11.10 -15.35 -4.21
CA LYS A 154 10.96 -16.68 -4.85
C LYS A 154 9.52 -16.96 -5.28
N ALA A 155 8.53 -16.47 -4.53
CA ALA A 155 7.11 -16.57 -4.89
C ALA A 155 6.68 -15.53 -5.93
N GLY A 156 7.56 -14.59 -6.31
CA GLY A 156 7.24 -13.46 -7.19
C GLY A 156 6.33 -12.43 -6.54
N ILE A 157 6.54 -12.19 -5.23
CA ILE A 157 5.84 -11.22 -4.39
C ILE A 157 6.88 -10.27 -3.78
N GLN A 158 6.51 -9.02 -3.54
CA GLN A 158 7.34 -8.03 -2.85
C GLN A 158 6.94 -7.95 -1.38
N LEU A 159 7.91 -8.10 -0.46
CA LEU A 159 7.68 -7.81 0.95
C LEU A 159 7.70 -6.30 1.19
N CYS A 160 6.76 -5.81 2.03
CA CYS A 160 6.75 -4.44 2.54
C CYS A 160 6.71 -4.43 4.08
N TYR A 161 7.14 -3.29 4.65
CA TYR A 161 6.96 -2.94 6.05
C TYR A 161 6.01 -1.75 6.15
N HIS A 162 5.01 -1.83 7.04
CA HIS A 162 4.05 -0.77 7.34
C HIS A 162 4.43 -0.09 8.66
N ASN A 163 4.54 1.24 8.65
CA ASN A 163 4.88 2.02 9.83
C ASN A 163 3.66 2.50 10.63
N HIS A 164 3.93 2.72 11.91
CA HIS A 164 3.09 3.55 12.78
C HIS A 164 3.88 4.76 13.26
N GLU A 165 3.43 5.45 14.31
CA GLU A 165 4.14 6.59 14.90
C GLU A 165 5.40 6.17 15.66
N PHE A 166 5.38 5.01 16.30
CA PHE A 166 6.44 4.56 17.19
C PHE A 166 7.78 4.26 16.50
N GLU A 167 7.81 3.99 15.20
CA GLU A 167 9.08 3.85 14.47
C GLU A 167 9.80 5.19 14.30
N PHE A 168 9.11 6.29 14.50
CA PHE A 168 9.67 7.64 14.47
C PHE A 168 9.97 8.20 15.87
N GLU A 169 9.76 7.43 16.92
CA GLU A 169 10.17 7.77 18.28
C GLU A 169 11.61 7.31 18.53
N ALA A 170 12.49 8.24 18.93
CA ALA A 170 13.90 7.91 19.12
C ALA A 170 14.09 6.97 20.31
N MET A 171 14.80 5.87 20.08
CA MET A 171 15.26 4.92 21.09
C MET A 171 16.79 4.97 21.14
N SER A 172 17.36 5.32 22.31
CA SER A 172 18.82 5.45 22.47
C SER A 172 19.48 6.32 21.40
N GLY A 173 18.78 7.40 20.98
CA GLY A 173 19.28 8.35 19.98
C GLY A 173 19.18 7.89 18.52
N GLN A 174 18.55 6.75 18.25
CA GLN A 174 18.34 6.21 16.90
C GLN A 174 16.83 6.11 16.62
N LEU A 175 16.44 6.29 15.35
CA LEU A 175 15.06 6.10 14.91
C LEU A 175 14.87 4.66 14.44
N PRO A 176 13.93 3.89 15.00
CA PRO A 176 13.57 2.55 14.53
C PRO A 176 13.29 2.50 13.01
N PHE A 177 12.61 3.50 12.46
CA PHE A 177 12.36 3.58 11.02
C PHE A 177 13.66 3.62 10.20
N ASP A 178 14.67 4.35 10.68
CA ASP A 178 15.97 4.40 10.02
C ASP A 178 16.72 3.05 10.13
N ILE A 179 16.62 2.36 11.26
CA ILE A 179 17.19 1.00 11.40
C ILE A 179 16.52 0.05 10.38
N LEU A 180 15.19 0.00 10.35
CA LEU A 180 14.45 -0.85 9.42
C LEU A 180 14.78 -0.55 7.95
N THR A 181 14.94 0.73 7.61
CA THR A 181 15.23 1.11 6.22
C THR A 181 16.70 0.94 5.85
N ASN A 182 17.65 1.09 6.78
CA ASN A 182 19.07 0.98 6.48
C ASN A 182 19.58 -0.47 6.54
N GLU A 183 19.01 -1.32 7.41
CA GLU A 183 19.47 -2.69 7.62
C GLU A 183 18.67 -3.72 6.80
N THR A 184 17.66 -3.29 6.04
CA THR A 184 16.97 -4.15 5.06
C THR A 184 17.38 -3.84 3.63
N ASP A 185 17.54 -4.90 2.82
CA ASP A 185 17.81 -4.77 1.38
C ASP A 185 16.61 -4.13 0.67
N ALA A 186 16.86 -3.01 -0.02
CA ALA A 186 15.80 -2.25 -0.71
C ALA A 186 15.16 -3.02 -1.89
N GLY A 187 15.80 -4.07 -2.39
CA GLY A 187 15.26 -4.97 -3.39
C GLY A 187 14.38 -6.06 -2.79
N LEU A 188 14.56 -6.39 -1.52
CA LEU A 188 13.79 -7.41 -0.80
C LEU A 188 12.64 -6.81 -0.01
N VAL A 189 12.85 -5.64 0.63
CA VAL A 189 11.90 -5.01 1.52
C VAL A 189 11.59 -3.60 1.05
N LYS A 190 10.37 -3.37 0.63
CA LYS A 190 9.81 -2.05 0.34
C LYS A 190 9.08 -1.51 1.57
N ILE A 191 8.56 -0.31 1.45
CA ILE A 191 7.80 0.36 2.49
C ILE A 191 6.36 0.56 2.01
N GLU A 192 5.43 0.25 2.86
CA GLU A 192 4.09 0.77 2.83
C GLU A 192 4.03 1.93 3.83
N LEU A 193 4.07 3.16 3.31
CA LEU A 193 4.05 4.33 4.19
C LEU A 193 2.61 4.65 4.60
N ASP A 194 2.35 4.59 5.89
CA ASP A 194 1.15 5.18 6.45
C ASP A 194 1.33 6.69 6.59
N LEU A 195 0.58 7.43 5.77
CA LEU A 195 0.69 8.88 5.67
C LEU A 195 0.20 9.59 6.93
N TYR A 196 -0.82 9.04 7.60
CA TYR A 196 -1.35 9.58 8.84
C TYR A 196 -0.35 9.39 9.98
N TRP A 197 0.12 8.16 10.22
CA TRP A 197 1.04 7.88 11.32
C TRP A 197 2.37 8.60 11.17
N ALA A 198 2.91 8.71 9.95
CA ALA A 198 4.07 9.54 9.67
C ALA A 198 3.82 11.00 10.03
N THR A 199 2.65 11.56 9.64
CA THR A 199 2.28 12.96 9.95
C THR A 199 2.05 13.17 11.45
N VAL A 200 1.41 12.22 12.15
CA VAL A 200 1.24 12.25 13.63
C VAL A 200 2.59 12.35 14.33
N ALA A 201 3.58 11.59 13.83
CA ALA A 201 4.96 11.60 14.32
C ALA A 201 5.77 12.83 13.87
N GLY A 202 5.15 13.80 13.22
CA GLY A 202 5.81 15.04 12.78
C GLY A 202 6.69 14.88 11.54
N GLN A 203 6.56 13.76 10.80
CA GLN A 203 7.26 13.55 9.56
C GLN A 203 6.49 14.15 8.37
N ASP A 204 7.21 14.72 7.41
CA ASP A 204 6.64 15.12 6.12
C ASP A 204 6.75 13.95 5.13
N PRO A 205 5.62 13.37 4.64
CA PRO A 205 5.65 12.27 3.69
C PRO A 205 6.44 12.56 2.41
N VAL A 206 6.39 13.80 1.89
CA VAL A 206 7.14 14.17 0.67
C VAL A 206 8.65 14.17 0.92
N THR A 207 9.09 14.57 2.10
CA THR A 207 10.50 14.47 2.52
C THR A 207 10.92 13.00 2.65
N LEU A 208 10.07 12.13 3.22
CA LEU A 208 10.35 10.68 3.26
C LEU A 208 10.42 10.07 1.85
N PHE A 209 9.57 10.49 0.91
CA PHE A 209 9.65 10.04 -0.50
C PHE A 209 10.98 10.41 -1.16
N LYS A 210 11.49 11.60 -0.88
CA LYS A 210 12.80 12.04 -1.41
C LYS A 210 13.96 11.26 -0.78
N LYS A 211 13.92 11.03 0.55
CA LYS A 211 14.93 10.26 1.30
C LYS A 211 14.96 8.80 0.85
N HIS A 212 13.78 8.20 0.61
CA HIS A 212 13.62 6.79 0.24
C HIS A 212 13.09 6.61 -1.19
N LYS A 213 13.64 7.37 -2.15
CA LYS A 213 13.19 7.41 -3.54
C LYS A 213 13.04 6.01 -4.16
N GLY A 214 11.82 5.72 -4.67
CA GLY A 214 11.50 4.44 -5.32
C GLY A 214 11.35 3.25 -4.38
N ARG A 215 11.44 3.47 -3.05
CA ARG A 215 11.32 2.41 -2.04
C ARG A 215 9.95 2.33 -1.39
N ILE A 216 9.18 3.42 -1.40
CA ILE A 216 7.84 3.49 -0.80
C ILE A 216 6.83 3.09 -1.85
N ALA A 217 6.53 1.78 -1.92
CA ALA A 217 5.75 1.17 -2.98
C ALA A 217 4.23 1.22 -2.73
N LEU A 218 3.83 1.26 -1.48
CA LEU A 218 2.43 1.28 -1.06
C LEU A 218 2.18 2.45 -0.12
N TRP A 219 0.94 2.95 -0.09
CA TRP A 219 0.51 3.97 0.86
C TRP A 219 -0.78 3.58 1.57
N HIS A 220 -0.84 3.85 2.88
CA HIS A 220 -2.11 4.02 3.58
C HIS A 220 -2.52 5.49 3.58
N VAL A 221 -3.74 5.72 3.10
CA VAL A 221 -4.32 7.07 2.94
C VAL A 221 -5.40 7.24 4.00
N LYS A 222 -4.97 7.78 5.14
CA LYS A 222 -5.80 8.15 6.30
C LYS A 222 -5.63 9.65 6.54
N ASP A 223 -6.70 10.35 6.90
CA ASP A 223 -6.61 11.79 7.19
C ASP A 223 -6.69 12.06 8.69
N MET A 224 -6.16 13.22 9.08
CA MET A 224 -6.00 13.66 10.46
C MET A 224 -6.81 14.94 10.68
N ASP A 225 -7.66 14.96 11.70
CA ASP A 225 -8.38 16.16 12.05
C ASP A 225 -7.45 17.27 12.59
N LYS A 226 -7.95 18.51 12.63
CA LYS A 226 -7.21 19.68 13.10
C LYS A 226 -7.19 19.84 14.63
N THR A 227 -7.80 18.91 15.38
CA THR A 227 -7.83 19.00 16.83
C THR A 227 -6.48 18.58 17.45
N PRO A 228 -6.16 19.03 18.68
CA PRO A 228 -4.95 18.57 19.36
C PRO A 228 -4.86 17.04 19.56
N LYS A 229 -6.00 16.34 19.51
CA LYS A 229 -6.05 14.88 19.62
C LYS A 229 -5.64 14.19 18.34
N LYS A 230 -5.57 14.91 17.21
CA LYS A 230 -5.19 14.35 15.90
C LYS A 230 -6.02 13.12 15.54
N ASN A 231 -7.35 13.15 15.76
CA ASN A 231 -8.19 11.98 15.49
C ASN A 231 -8.23 11.65 13.99
N PHE A 232 -8.60 10.40 13.69
CA PHE A 232 -8.91 10.02 12.32
C PHE A 232 -10.12 10.77 11.80
N THR A 233 -10.07 11.14 10.53
CA THR A 233 -11.20 11.68 9.78
C THR A 233 -11.16 11.20 8.33
N GLU A 234 -12.24 11.43 7.61
CA GLU A 234 -12.35 11.08 6.20
C GLU A 234 -11.36 11.87 5.36
N VAL A 235 -10.79 11.23 4.35
CA VAL A 235 -9.81 11.85 3.43
C VAL A 235 -10.42 13.08 2.78
N GLY A 236 -9.75 14.22 2.96
CA GLY A 236 -10.18 15.53 2.49
C GLY A 236 -10.90 16.39 3.52
N ASN A 237 -11.23 15.85 4.70
CA ASN A 237 -11.81 16.61 5.82
C ASN A 237 -10.74 17.08 6.83
N GLY A 238 -9.54 16.52 6.73
CA GLY A 238 -8.45 16.77 7.66
C GLY A 238 -7.46 17.82 7.19
N VAL A 239 -6.23 17.67 7.68
CA VAL A 239 -5.14 18.65 7.48
C VAL A 239 -3.99 18.12 6.63
N ILE A 240 -4.00 16.85 6.24
CA ILE A 240 -2.91 16.27 5.43
C ILE A 240 -3.02 16.77 4.00
N ASP A 241 -1.93 17.35 3.47
CA ASP A 241 -1.88 17.83 2.08
C ASP A 241 -1.71 16.68 1.07
N PHE A 242 -2.80 15.92 0.87
CA PHE A 242 -2.82 14.84 -0.10
C PHE A 242 -2.57 15.32 -1.54
N ALA A 243 -2.90 16.56 -1.87
CA ALA A 243 -2.64 17.08 -3.22
C ALA A 243 -1.13 17.15 -3.51
N SER A 244 -0.34 17.62 -2.55
CA SER A 244 1.13 17.60 -2.64
C SER A 244 1.68 16.17 -2.64
N ILE A 245 1.14 15.30 -1.76
CA ILE A 245 1.57 13.90 -1.65
C ILE A 245 1.36 13.15 -2.97
N PHE A 246 0.16 13.22 -3.56
CA PHE A 246 -0.19 12.51 -4.80
C PHE A 246 0.65 12.99 -5.99
N LYS A 247 0.96 14.28 -6.10
CA LYS A 247 1.91 14.83 -7.10
C LYS A 247 3.31 14.19 -7.02
N ASN A 248 3.70 13.70 -5.86
CA ASN A 248 4.99 13.08 -5.61
C ASN A 248 4.99 11.54 -5.68
N ALA A 249 3.90 10.92 -6.15
CA ALA A 249 3.74 9.48 -6.24
C ALA A 249 4.88 8.78 -7.00
N LYS A 250 5.33 9.37 -8.11
CA LYS A 250 6.47 8.86 -8.89
C LYS A 250 7.78 8.89 -8.10
N THR A 251 8.01 9.91 -7.28
CA THR A 251 9.20 10.01 -6.42
C THR A 251 9.21 8.94 -5.35
N SER A 252 8.07 8.68 -4.72
CA SER A 252 7.86 7.59 -3.77
C SER A 252 8.14 6.22 -4.41
N GLY A 253 7.69 6.00 -5.65
CA GLY A 253 7.67 4.70 -6.33
C GLY A 253 6.34 3.97 -6.14
N MET A 254 5.29 4.70 -5.71
CA MET A 254 3.97 4.18 -5.37
C MET A 254 3.36 3.36 -6.51
N LYS A 255 2.87 2.18 -6.15
CA LYS A 255 2.18 1.24 -7.03
C LYS A 255 0.69 1.17 -6.70
N HIS A 256 0.36 0.99 -5.42
CA HIS A 256 -1.00 0.97 -4.91
C HIS A 256 -1.12 1.89 -3.69
N PHE A 257 -2.34 2.32 -3.42
CA PHE A 257 -2.67 3.01 -2.18
C PHE A 257 -4.04 2.54 -1.68
N PHE A 258 -4.17 2.49 -0.36
CA PHE A 258 -5.36 1.98 0.29
C PHE A 258 -5.92 3.03 1.25
N VAL A 259 -7.21 3.34 1.09
CA VAL A 259 -7.95 4.13 2.07
C VAL A 259 -8.09 3.31 3.34
N GLU A 260 -7.83 3.90 4.49
CA GLU A 260 -8.09 3.28 5.77
C GLU A 260 -8.55 4.32 6.80
N GLN A 261 -9.36 3.89 7.74
CA GLN A 261 -9.74 4.67 8.92
C GLN A 261 -9.96 3.73 10.10
N ASP A 262 -9.06 3.76 11.09
CA ASP A 262 -9.05 2.80 12.21
C ASP A 262 -10.24 2.99 13.15
N VAL A 263 -10.67 4.24 13.32
CA VAL A 263 -11.83 4.63 14.13
C VAL A 263 -12.72 5.56 13.32
N CYS A 264 -13.96 5.15 13.09
CA CYS A 264 -14.97 5.94 12.40
C CYS A 264 -15.99 6.51 13.40
N PRO A 265 -16.43 7.76 13.25
CA PRO A 265 -17.42 8.36 14.15
C PRO A 265 -18.82 7.74 14.00
N GLY A 266 -19.08 7.06 12.90
CA GLY A 266 -20.32 6.39 12.56
C GLY A 266 -20.08 5.10 11.77
N SER A 267 -20.87 4.88 10.71
CA SER A 267 -20.65 3.73 9.83
C SER A 267 -19.32 3.82 9.10
N PRO A 268 -18.43 2.80 9.19
CA PRO A 268 -17.17 2.82 8.45
C PRO A 268 -17.40 2.82 6.93
N PHE A 269 -18.51 2.28 6.44
CA PHE A 269 -18.87 2.34 5.02
C PHE A 269 -19.17 3.77 4.56
N ASP A 270 -19.79 4.60 5.41
CA ASP A 270 -20.04 6.00 5.09
C ASP A 270 -18.75 6.81 5.09
N SER A 271 -17.85 6.55 6.04
CA SER A 271 -16.53 7.20 6.10
C SER A 271 -15.70 6.89 4.85
N ILE A 272 -15.56 5.62 4.46
CA ILE A 272 -14.78 5.27 3.26
C ILE A 272 -15.46 5.70 1.95
N LYS A 273 -16.81 5.78 1.92
CA LYS A 273 -17.56 6.36 0.79
C LYS A 273 -17.22 7.83 0.58
N GLN A 274 -17.14 8.60 1.65
CA GLN A 274 -16.75 10.01 1.59
C GLN A 274 -15.29 10.14 1.12
N SER A 275 -14.38 9.34 1.69
CA SER A 275 -12.97 9.32 1.34
C SER A 275 -12.72 8.99 -0.14
N ILE A 276 -13.35 7.93 -0.66
CA ILE A 276 -13.19 7.57 -2.09
C ILE A 276 -13.79 8.62 -3.01
N GLY A 277 -14.90 9.24 -2.61
CA GLY A 277 -15.52 10.35 -3.36
C GLY A 277 -14.56 11.53 -3.52
N TYR A 278 -13.91 11.95 -2.43
CA TYR A 278 -12.91 13.01 -2.45
C TYR A 278 -11.68 12.63 -3.30
N ILE A 279 -11.16 11.42 -3.13
CA ILE A 279 -9.99 10.93 -3.88
C ILE A 279 -10.27 10.94 -5.39
N LYS A 280 -11.40 10.39 -5.83
CA LYS A 280 -11.77 10.35 -7.25
C LYS A 280 -11.93 11.74 -7.85
N SER A 281 -12.52 12.67 -7.11
CA SER A 281 -12.79 14.02 -7.61
C SER A 281 -11.56 14.93 -7.62
N ASN A 282 -10.63 14.76 -6.65
CA ASN A 282 -9.58 15.74 -6.38
C ASN A 282 -8.15 15.20 -6.57
N LEU A 283 -7.90 13.93 -6.25
CA LEU A 283 -6.53 13.42 -6.11
C LEU A 283 -6.07 12.57 -7.29
N ILE A 284 -6.91 11.72 -7.87
CA ILE A 284 -6.53 10.82 -8.98
C ILE A 284 -5.89 11.60 -10.16
N LYS A 285 -6.37 12.80 -10.43
CA LYS A 285 -5.81 13.65 -11.48
C LYS A 285 -4.39 14.18 -11.22
N GLN A 286 -3.88 14.00 -10.00
CA GLN A 286 -2.52 14.41 -9.60
C GLN A 286 -1.47 13.31 -9.88
N LEU A 287 -1.91 12.04 -10.07
CA LEU A 287 -1.06 10.91 -10.39
C LEU A 287 -0.61 10.95 -11.85
#